data_dec18eac623cf2014a87ff6f53141816
#
_entry.id   dec18eac623cf2014a87ff6f53141816
#
_cell.length_a   1.000
_cell.length_b   1.000
_cell.length_c   1.000
_cell.angle_alpha   90.00
_cell.angle_beta   90.00
_cell.angle_gamma   90.00
#
_symmetry.space_group_name_H-M   'P 1'
#
loop_
_entity.id
_entity.type
_entity.pdbx_description
1 polymer ?
#
loop_
_entity_poly.entity_id
_entity_poly.type
_entity_poly.pdbx_seq_one_letter_code
_entity_poly.pdbx_strand_id
1 'polypeptide(L)'
;DEVPRVWTPSLRELTRETSRGWECIEFAEQVLGITLVPWQKWLLIHALELLPDGSFRFETVVLLVARQSGKSTMMQVLSLWRMYLDRRPPLIIGTAQNLDIAEHMWRGAVEMARSVPELSAEIENVRLDSGKKALELVSGSHYKVQAAGRRGGRGLSGDLVILDELREHQTWEAWSAVAHTTLARSGSQVWAASNAGDRSSVVLAHLRMTAHIALGDPDGLAGGEVAPDEIGELADESLGIFEWSAAPGSALDD
;
A
#
# COMPACT_ATOMS: atom_id res chain seq x y z
N ASP A 1 -3.63 18.65 -4.43
CA ASP A 1 -2.81 18.47 -5.65
C ASP A 1 -2.98 17.05 -6.18
N GLU A 2 -2.99 16.89 -7.52
CA GLU A 2 -3.09 15.58 -8.17
C GLU A 2 -1.77 14.82 -8.06
N VAL A 3 -0.66 15.49 -8.34
CA VAL A 3 0.69 14.94 -8.35
C VAL A 3 1.33 15.12 -6.98
N PRO A 4 2.02 14.11 -6.43
CA PRO A 4 2.75 14.24 -5.17
C PRO A 4 3.93 15.19 -5.32
N ARG A 5 4.42 15.75 -4.22
CA ARG A 5 5.62 16.59 -4.20
C ARG A 5 6.89 15.77 -4.40
N VAL A 6 6.95 14.59 -3.79
CA VAL A 6 8.08 13.65 -3.93
C VAL A 6 7.53 12.30 -4.34
N TRP A 7 8.10 11.70 -5.39
CA TRP A 7 7.71 10.36 -5.84
C TRP A 7 8.85 9.66 -6.58
N THR A 8 8.79 8.34 -6.57
CA THR A 8 9.67 7.50 -7.39
C THR A 8 9.19 7.53 -8.84
N PRO A 9 9.96 8.11 -9.79
CA PRO A 9 9.56 8.18 -11.19
C PRO A 9 9.36 6.82 -11.83
N SER A 10 8.45 6.71 -12.80
CA SER A 10 8.29 5.48 -13.59
C SER A 10 9.55 5.18 -14.43
N LEU A 11 9.82 3.88 -14.67
CA LEU A 11 10.94 3.45 -15.50
C LEU A 11 10.69 3.72 -16.99
N ARG A 12 9.42 3.84 -17.38
CA ARG A 12 8.97 4.02 -18.77
C ARG A 12 7.63 4.74 -18.81
N GLU A 13 7.15 5.04 -19.99
CA GLU A 13 5.81 5.54 -20.20
C GLU A 13 4.78 4.58 -19.62
N LEU A 14 3.85 5.10 -18.82
CA LEU A 14 2.77 4.32 -18.23
C LEU A 14 1.59 4.27 -19.20
N THR A 15 1.25 3.05 -19.62
CA THR A 15 0.12 2.71 -20.48
C THR A 15 -0.69 1.59 -19.83
N ARG A 16 -1.80 1.17 -20.45
CA ARG A 16 -2.59 0.03 -19.94
C ARG A 16 -1.82 -1.30 -19.93
N GLU A 17 -0.75 -1.41 -20.74
CA GLU A 17 0.12 -2.58 -20.81
C GLU A 17 1.23 -2.52 -19.76
N THR A 18 1.64 -1.32 -19.33
CA THR A 18 2.77 -1.11 -18.42
C THR A 18 2.36 -0.77 -17.00
N SER A 19 1.06 -0.61 -16.74
CA SER A 19 0.52 -0.45 -15.38
C SER A 19 -0.88 -1.05 -15.29
N ARG A 20 -1.17 -1.71 -14.17
CA ARG A 20 -2.51 -2.19 -13.83
C ARG A 20 -3.38 -1.13 -13.13
N GLY A 21 -2.87 0.09 -12.96
CA GLY A 21 -3.61 1.17 -12.31
C GLY A 21 -4.92 1.52 -13.00
N TRP A 22 -4.96 1.50 -14.32
CA TRP A 22 -6.20 1.74 -15.10
C TRP A 22 -7.26 0.67 -14.83
N GLU A 23 -6.87 -0.62 -14.76
CA GLU A 23 -7.78 -1.72 -14.44
C GLU A 23 -8.38 -1.55 -13.03
N CYS A 24 -7.56 -1.15 -12.06
CA CYS A 24 -8.01 -0.85 -10.70
C CYS A 24 -8.99 0.35 -10.65
N ILE A 25 -8.71 1.42 -11.42
CA ILE A 25 -9.58 2.59 -11.54
C ILE A 25 -10.92 2.19 -12.18
N GLU A 26 -10.90 1.43 -13.27
CA GLU A 26 -12.11 0.94 -13.93
C GLU A 26 -12.95 0.06 -13.00
N PHE A 27 -12.32 -0.82 -12.23
CA PHE A 27 -13.00 -1.61 -11.21
C PHE A 27 -13.70 -0.72 -10.17
N ALA A 28 -13.01 0.31 -9.67
CA ALA A 28 -13.60 1.27 -8.74
C ALA A 28 -14.84 1.97 -9.32
N GLU A 29 -14.71 2.51 -10.53
CA GLU A 29 -15.72 3.39 -11.11
C GLU A 29 -16.88 2.63 -11.76
N GLN A 30 -16.60 1.52 -12.46
CA GLN A 30 -17.60 0.78 -13.22
C GLN A 30 -18.24 -0.36 -12.42
N VAL A 31 -17.51 -0.99 -11.50
CA VAL A 31 -18.02 -2.12 -10.71
C VAL A 31 -18.49 -1.66 -9.34
N LEU A 32 -17.65 -0.93 -8.60
CA LEU A 32 -17.99 -0.47 -7.25
C LEU A 32 -18.82 0.82 -7.24
N GLY A 33 -18.90 1.57 -8.36
CA GLY A 33 -19.57 2.86 -8.44
C GLY A 33 -18.89 3.97 -7.62
N ILE A 34 -17.59 3.81 -7.33
CA ILE A 34 -16.79 4.73 -6.52
C ILE A 34 -15.96 5.62 -7.45
N THR A 35 -16.23 6.91 -7.45
CA THR A 35 -15.39 7.88 -8.17
C THR A 35 -14.14 8.17 -7.37
N LEU A 36 -12.98 7.75 -7.90
CA LEU A 36 -11.69 8.07 -7.31
C LEU A 36 -11.30 9.53 -7.61
N VAL A 37 -10.75 10.21 -6.61
CA VAL A 37 -10.24 11.56 -6.80
C VAL A 37 -8.90 11.56 -7.56
N PRO A 38 -8.49 12.69 -8.20
CA PRO A 38 -7.34 12.71 -9.12
C PRO A 38 -6.06 12.13 -8.55
N TRP A 39 -5.67 12.46 -7.31
CA TRP A 39 -4.45 11.94 -6.71
C TRP A 39 -4.46 10.41 -6.51
N GLN A 40 -5.64 9.81 -6.23
CA GLN A 40 -5.78 8.36 -6.08
C GLN A 40 -5.57 7.65 -7.41
N LYS A 41 -6.16 8.20 -8.49
CA LYS A 41 -5.96 7.69 -9.85
C LYS A 41 -4.50 7.77 -10.25
N TRP A 42 -3.89 8.93 -10.03
CA TRP A 42 -2.48 9.15 -10.31
C TRP A 42 -1.61 8.13 -9.57
N LEU A 43 -1.81 7.98 -8.26
CA LEU A 43 -1.08 7.01 -7.45
C LEU A 43 -1.23 5.58 -7.96
N LEU A 44 -2.46 5.13 -8.22
CA LEU A 44 -2.69 3.75 -8.69
C LEU A 44 -1.98 3.48 -10.01
N ILE A 45 -1.99 4.44 -10.94
CA ILE A 45 -1.31 4.30 -12.23
C ILE A 45 0.20 4.13 -12.02
N HIS A 46 0.82 4.91 -11.13
CA HIS A 46 2.27 4.89 -10.91
C HIS A 46 2.70 3.73 -10.00
N ALA A 47 2.00 3.48 -8.92
CA ALA A 47 2.37 2.44 -7.95
C ALA A 47 2.09 1.00 -8.42
N LEU A 48 1.23 0.82 -9.42
CA LEU A 48 0.94 -0.47 -10.05
C LEU A 48 1.68 -0.65 -11.40
N GLU A 49 2.82 0.05 -11.58
CA GLU A 49 3.73 -0.15 -12.71
C GLU A 49 4.21 -1.59 -12.78
N LEU A 50 4.28 -2.12 -14.01
CA LEU A 50 4.73 -3.49 -14.28
C LEU A 50 6.14 -3.49 -14.85
N LEU A 51 6.93 -4.47 -14.44
CA LEU A 51 8.19 -4.83 -15.07
C LEU A 51 7.94 -5.59 -16.39
N PRO A 52 8.96 -5.76 -17.26
CA PRO A 52 8.80 -6.48 -18.52
C PRO A 52 8.32 -7.93 -18.41
N ASP A 53 8.54 -8.58 -17.26
CA ASP A 53 8.06 -9.93 -16.96
C ASP A 53 6.61 -9.97 -16.46
N GLY A 54 5.98 -8.80 -16.30
CA GLY A 54 4.61 -8.66 -15.83
C GLY A 54 4.44 -8.67 -14.32
N SER A 55 5.52 -8.73 -13.54
CA SER A 55 5.48 -8.52 -12.10
C SER A 55 5.35 -7.03 -11.76
N PHE A 56 4.85 -6.71 -10.56
CA PHE A 56 4.86 -5.32 -10.08
C PHE A 56 6.30 -4.87 -9.85
N ARG A 57 6.59 -3.63 -10.26
CA ARG A 57 7.89 -3.00 -10.02
C ARG A 57 8.17 -2.84 -8.53
N PHE A 58 7.19 -2.31 -7.79
CA PHE A 58 7.36 -2.03 -6.38
C PHE A 58 6.90 -3.20 -5.52
N GLU A 59 7.81 -3.77 -4.75
CA GLU A 59 7.50 -4.71 -3.66
C GLU A 59 6.98 -3.98 -2.43
N THR A 60 7.45 -2.72 -2.24
CA THR A 60 7.00 -1.83 -1.17
C THR A 60 6.56 -0.49 -1.74
N VAL A 61 5.33 -0.09 -1.43
CA VAL A 61 4.77 1.22 -1.75
C VAL A 61 4.57 1.98 -0.46
N VAL A 62 5.27 3.09 -0.29
CA VAL A 62 5.09 4.02 0.83
C VAL A 62 4.26 5.20 0.40
N LEU A 63 3.10 5.35 1.00
CA LEU A 63 2.17 6.44 0.74
C LEU A 63 2.13 7.41 1.93
N LEU A 64 2.51 8.65 1.69
CA LEU A 64 2.37 9.75 2.64
C LEU A 64 1.35 10.75 2.13
N VAL A 65 0.24 10.89 2.84
CA VAL A 65 -0.85 11.79 2.46
C VAL A 65 -1.57 12.31 3.71
N ALA A 66 -2.16 13.51 3.64
CA ALA A 66 -2.87 14.11 4.74
C ALA A 66 -4.03 13.23 5.27
N ARG A 67 -4.46 13.49 6.50
CA ARG A 67 -5.65 12.88 7.08
C ARG A 67 -6.89 13.25 6.27
N GLN A 68 -7.91 12.39 6.31
CA GLN A 68 -9.21 12.60 5.64
C GLN A 68 -9.12 12.82 4.12
N SER A 69 -8.04 12.35 3.48
CA SER A 69 -7.81 12.46 2.04
C SER A 69 -8.53 11.39 1.20
N GLY A 70 -9.17 10.40 1.83
CA GLY A 70 -9.78 9.26 1.14
C GLY A 70 -8.86 8.05 1.00
N LYS A 71 -7.72 8.02 1.69
CA LYS A 71 -6.73 6.94 1.71
C LYS A 71 -7.37 5.56 1.94
N SER A 72 -8.22 5.45 2.97
CA SER A 72 -8.85 4.18 3.35
C SER A 72 -9.75 3.62 2.26
N THR A 73 -10.55 4.47 1.61
CA THR A 73 -11.41 4.06 0.49
C THR A 73 -10.59 3.49 -0.67
N MET A 74 -9.49 4.15 -1.03
CA MET A 74 -8.60 3.68 -2.09
C MET A 74 -7.96 2.32 -1.74
N MET A 75 -7.51 2.11 -0.49
CA MET A 75 -6.94 0.84 -0.05
C MET A 75 -7.97 -0.29 -0.04
N GLN A 76 -9.22 0.00 0.30
CA GLN A 76 -10.34 -0.95 0.22
C GLN A 76 -10.61 -1.35 -1.23
N VAL A 77 -10.64 -0.37 -2.16
CA VAL A 77 -10.75 -0.61 -3.61
C VAL A 77 -9.61 -1.50 -4.11
N LEU A 78 -8.36 -1.14 -3.77
CA LEU A 78 -7.17 -1.91 -4.15
C LEU A 78 -7.26 -3.36 -3.67
N SER A 79 -7.69 -3.58 -2.43
CA SER A 79 -7.83 -4.91 -1.85
C SER A 79 -8.88 -5.74 -2.59
N LEU A 80 -10.06 -5.16 -2.85
CA LEU A 80 -11.13 -5.84 -3.58
C LEU A 80 -10.75 -6.09 -5.04
N TRP A 81 -10.16 -5.10 -5.71
CA TRP A 81 -9.68 -5.27 -7.08
C TRP A 81 -8.74 -6.48 -7.19
N ARG A 82 -7.77 -6.63 -6.29
CA ARG A 82 -6.88 -7.79 -6.25
C ARG A 82 -7.66 -9.09 -6.00
N MET A 83 -8.60 -9.08 -5.05
CA MET A 83 -9.38 -10.28 -4.71
C MET A 83 -10.22 -10.81 -5.89
N TYR A 84 -10.82 -9.91 -6.66
CA TYR A 84 -11.76 -10.29 -7.73
C TYR A 84 -11.11 -10.42 -9.11
N LEU A 85 -10.01 -9.70 -9.38
CA LEU A 85 -9.43 -9.62 -10.73
C LEU A 85 -8.02 -10.22 -10.87
N ASP A 86 -7.36 -10.63 -9.79
CA ASP A 86 -6.09 -11.34 -9.93
C ASP A 86 -6.30 -12.74 -10.53
N ARG A 87 -5.39 -13.12 -11.44
CA ARG A 87 -5.45 -14.41 -12.16
C ARG A 87 -5.34 -15.62 -11.22
N ARG A 88 -4.66 -15.47 -10.11
CA ARG A 88 -4.54 -16.47 -9.04
C ARG A 88 -5.25 -15.93 -7.81
N PRO A 89 -6.01 -16.77 -7.09
CA PRO A 89 -6.65 -16.35 -5.84
C PRO A 89 -5.63 -15.80 -4.86
N PRO A 90 -5.65 -14.49 -4.55
CA PRO A 90 -4.67 -13.88 -3.67
C PRO A 90 -5.04 -14.04 -2.19
N LEU A 91 -4.02 -13.96 -1.35
CA LEU A 91 -4.18 -13.68 0.07
C LEU A 91 -3.86 -12.20 0.32
N ILE A 92 -4.89 -11.45 0.70
CA ILE A 92 -4.74 -10.07 1.16
C ILE A 92 -4.63 -10.08 2.69
N ILE A 93 -3.71 -9.31 3.23
CA ILE A 93 -3.50 -9.17 4.67
C ILE A 93 -3.65 -7.69 5.05
N GLY A 94 -4.67 -7.37 5.83
CA GLY A 94 -4.81 -6.06 6.46
C GLY A 94 -4.15 -6.08 7.83
N THR A 95 -3.25 -5.14 8.06
CA THR A 95 -2.54 -5.01 9.35
C THR A 95 -2.36 -3.55 9.75
N ALA A 96 -2.25 -3.31 11.03
CA ALA A 96 -1.90 -2.03 11.63
C ALA A 96 -1.33 -2.29 13.03
N GLN A 97 -0.71 -1.28 13.64
CA GLN A 97 -0.27 -1.36 15.04
C GLN A 97 -1.46 -1.61 15.98
N ASN A 98 -2.58 -0.95 15.73
CA ASN A 98 -3.86 -1.23 16.39
C ASN A 98 -4.74 -2.08 15.47
N LEU A 99 -5.16 -3.24 15.96
CA LEU A 99 -5.99 -4.18 15.20
C LEU A 99 -7.33 -3.57 14.78
N ASP A 100 -7.91 -2.69 15.60
CA ASP A 100 -9.20 -2.04 15.29
C ASP A 100 -9.14 -1.22 13.99
N ILE A 101 -7.98 -0.62 13.69
CA ILE A 101 -7.75 0.14 12.46
C ILE A 101 -7.78 -0.79 11.25
N ALA A 102 -7.04 -1.91 11.32
CA ALA A 102 -7.04 -2.92 10.27
C ALA A 102 -8.42 -3.55 10.08
N GLU A 103 -9.15 -3.78 11.17
CA GLU A 103 -10.52 -4.28 11.14
C GLU A 103 -11.51 -3.29 10.53
N HIS A 104 -11.35 -1.98 10.80
CA HIS A 104 -12.17 -0.94 10.19
C HIS A 104 -11.96 -0.90 8.68
N MET A 105 -10.72 -0.96 8.22
CA MET A 105 -10.37 -1.04 6.80
C MET A 105 -11.03 -2.26 6.13
N TRP A 106 -10.86 -3.43 6.72
CA TRP A 106 -11.43 -4.69 6.25
C TRP A 106 -12.97 -4.65 6.21
N ARG A 107 -13.62 -4.11 7.25
CA ARG A 107 -15.08 -3.99 7.32
C ARG A 107 -15.63 -3.15 6.17
N GLY A 108 -14.99 -2.01 5.89
CA GLY A 108 -15.37 -1.17 4.75
C GLY A 108 -15.25 -1.92 3.41
N ALA A 109 -14.20 -2.73 3.21
CA ALA A 109 -14.08 -3.56 2.02
C ALA A 109 -15.21 -4.61 1.93
N VAL A 110 -15.56 -5.27 3.04
CA VAL A 110 -16.69 -6.22 3.08
C VAL A 110 -18.01 -5.52 2.72
N GLU A 111 -18.26 -4.34 3.27
CA GLU A 111 -19.47 -3.55 2.98
C GLU A 111 -19.52 -3.14 1.50
N MET A 112 -18.40 -2.69 0.92
CA MET A 112 -18.31 -2.39 -0.52
C MET A 112 -18.64 -3.62 -1.36
N ALA A 113 -18.02 -4.77 -1.09
CA ALA A 113 -18.28 -6.00 -1.85
C ALA A 113 -19.74 -6.44 -1.75
N ARG A 114 -20.35 -6.31 -0.58
CA ARG A 114 -21.77 -6.65 -0.36
C ARG A 114 -22.75 -5.69 -1.03
N SER A 115 -22.36 -4.45 -1.26
CA SER A 115 -23.22 -3.45 -1.90
C SER A 115 -23.42 -3.68 -3.41
N VAL A 116 -22.56 -4.51 -4.03
CA VAL A 116 -22.60 -4.84 -5.45
C VAL A 116 -23.09 -6.29 -5.59
N PRO A 117 -24.28 -6.53 -6.19
CA PRO A 117 -24.89 -7.86 -6.27
C PRO A 117 -23.98 -8.93 -6.86
N GLU A 118 -23.25 -8.61 -7.93
CA GLU A 118 -22.34 -9.52 -8.62
C GLU A 118 -21.17 -9.93 -7.74
N LEU A 119 -20.58 -8.98 -7.02
CA LEU A 119 -19.48 -9.26 -6.09
C LEU A 119 -19.99 -9.99 -4.85
N SER A 120 -21.16 -9.62 -4.35
CA SER A 120 -21.79 -10.28 -3.19
C SER A 120 -22.09 -11.74 -3.46
N ALA A 121 -22.46 -12.11 -4.69
CA ALA A 121 -22.73 -13.48 -5.08
C ALA A 121 -21.48 -14.39 -5.05
N GLU A 122 -20.29 -13.80 -5.18
CA GLU A 122 -19.02 -14.53 -5.09
C GLU A 122 -18.47 -14.66 -3.66
N ILE A 123 -19.12 -14.04 -2.67
CA ILE A 123 -18.70 -14.17 -1.27
C ILE A 123 -19.12 -15.56 -0.76
N GLU A 124 -18.13 -16.38 -0.44
CA GLU A 124 -18.36 -17.70 0.18
C GLU A 124 -18.61 -17.55 1.69
N ASN A 125 -17.78 -16.74 2.37
CA ASN A 125 -17.87 -16.62 3.82
C ASN A 125 -17.33 -15.26 4.31
N VAL A 126 -17.91 -14.76 5.39
CA VAL A 126 -17.41 -13.60 6.14
C VAL A 126 -17.28 -13.99 7.61
N ARG A 127 -16.04 -14.23 8.04
CA ARG A 127 -15.74 -14.57 9.44
C ARG A 127 -15.63 -13.31 10.27
N LEU A 128 -16.37 -13.26 11.37
CA LEU A 128 -16.41 -12.12 12.28
C LEU A 128 -15.70 -12.38 13.62
N ASP A 129 -15.18 -13.58 13.83
CA ASP A 129 -14.55 -13.98 15.09
C ASP A 129 -13.38 -13.07 15.43
N SER A 130 -13.27 -12.68 16.70
CA SER A 130 -12.19 -11.84 17.19
C SER A 130 -10.83 -12.47 16.87
N GLY A 131 -9.95 -11.70 16.21
CA GLY A 131 -8.62 -12.13 15.81
C GLY A 131 -8.57 -13.12 14.63
N LYS A 132 -9.72 -13.44 14.00
CA LYS A 132 -9.81 -14.33 12.84
C LYS A 132 -10.71 -13.77 11.73
N LYS A 133 -10.87 -12.46 11.69
CA LYS A 133 -11.70 -11.82 10.64
C LYS A 133 -11.16 -12.11 9.25
N ALA A 134 -12.04 -12.57 8.38
CA ALA A 134 -11.71 -12.89 6.99
C ALA A 134 -12.92 -12.67 6.08
N LEU A 135 -12.66 -12.18 4.86
CA LEU A 135 -13.56 -12.26 3.72
C LEU A 135 -13.00 -13.35 2.80
N GLU A 136 -13.84 -14.32 2.45
CA GLU A 136 -13.47 -15.46 1.63
C GLU A 136 -14.38 -15.51 0.41
N LEU A 137 -13.79 -15.64 -0.79
CA LEU A 137 -14.52 -15.75 -2.04
C LEU A 137 -14.54 -17.20 -2.53
N VAL A 138 -15.56 -17.54 -3.30
CA VAL A 138 -15.70 -18.86 -3.98
C VAL A 138 -14.47 -19.17 -4.85
N SER A 139 -13.81 -18.15 -5.40
CA SER A 139 -12.56 -18.30 -6.14
C SER A 139 -11.38 -18.83 -5.29
N GLY A 140 -11.50 -18.78 -3.96
CA GLY A 140 -10.42 -19.06 -3.02
C GLY A 140 -9.58 -17.83 -2.64
N SER A 141 -9.97 -16.62 -3.07
CA SER A 141 -9.35 -15.38 -2.62
C SER A 141 -9.73 -15.08 -1.16
N HIS A 142 -8.77 -14.60 -0.38
CA HIS A 142 -8.97 -14.28 1.04
C HIS A 142 -8.49 -12.90 1.38
N TYR A 143 -9.25 -12.15 2.18
CA TYR A 143 -8.78 -10.95 2.86
C TYR A 143 -8.87 -11.18 4.38
N LYS A 144 -7.71 -11.27 5.03
CA LYS A 144 -7.57 -11.54 6.47
C LYS A 144 -7.05 -10.31 7.22
N VAL A 145 -7.49 -10.17 8.46
CA VAL A 145 -6.99 -9.14 9.38
C VAL A 145 -6.04 -9.79 10.37
N GLN A 146 -4.87 -9.17 10.58
CA GLN A 146 -3.86 -9.62 11.53
C GLN A 146 -3.25 -8.44 12.28
N ALA A 147 -2.92 -8.65 13.56
CA ALA A 147 -2.10 -7.69 14.28
C ALA A 147 -0.66 -7.70 13.75
N ALA A 148 -0.05 -6.52 13.63
CA ALA A 148 1.35 -6.38 13.32
C ALA A 148 2.20 -6.94 14.47
N GLY A 149 3.01 -7.99 14.24
CA GLY A 149 3.88 -8.55 15.25
C GLY A 149 4.32 -9.99 14.98
N ARG A 150 5.31 -10.47 15.78
CA ARG A 150 5.96 -11.78 15.63
C ARG A 150 5.02 -13.00 15.65
N ARG A 151 3.87 -12.91 16.32
CA ARG A 151 2.92 -14.02 16.43
C ARG A 151 1.93 -14.07 15.27
N GLY A 152 1.65 -12.92 14.63
CA GLY A 152 0.68 -12.82 13.54
C GLY A 152 1.26 -13.17 12.16
N GLY A 153 2.53 -12.84 11.90
CA GLY A 153 3.14 -12.98 10.56
C GLY A 153 3.81 -14.32 10.25
N ARG A 154 3.98 -15.23 11.22
CA ARG A 154 4.67 -16.49 10.96
C ARG A 154 3.81 -17.45 10.16
N GLY A 155 4.28 -17.78 8.93
CA GLY A 155 3.69 -18.84 8.10
C GLY A 155 2.60 -18.39 7.12
N LEU A 156 2.32 -17.09 7.00
CA LEU A 156 1.46 -16.59 5.93
C LEU A 156 2.31 -15.91 4.87
N SER A 157 2.04 -16.24 3.60
CA SER A 157 2.61 -15.55 2.44
C SER A 157 1.49 -14.77 1.77
N GLY A 158 1.48 -13.44 1.97
CA GLY A 158 0.50 -12.54 1.36
C GLY A 158 0.88 -12.15 -0.06
N ASP A 159 -0.11 -11.97 -0.91
CA ASP A 159 0.05 -11.38 -2.25
C ASP A 159 -0.07 -9.85 -2.19
N LEU A 160 -0.85 -9.35 -1.24
CA LEU A 160 -0.94 -7.92 -0.91
C LEU A 160 -1.03 -7.76 0.60
N VAL A 161 -0.17 -6.91 1.16
CA VAL A 161 -0.25 -6.51 2.57
C VAL A 161 -0.60 -5.03 2.62
N ILE A 162 -1.70 -4.70 3.27
CA ILE A 162 -2.10 -3.32 3.56
C ILE A 162 -1.69 -3.01 5.00
N LEU A 163 -0.74 -2.12 5.16
CA LEU A 163 -0.28 -1.61 6.44
C LEU A 163 -0.72 -0.16 6.58
N ASP A 164 -1.75 0.08 7.39
CA ASP A 164 -2.18 1.45 7.69
C ASP A 164 -1.49 1.99 8.94
N GLU A 165 -1.35 3.31 8.99
CA GLU A 165 -0.67 4.05 10.06
C GLU A 165 0.79 3.62 10.30
N LEU A 166 1.58 3.53 9.22
CA LEU A 166 3.01 3.21 9.29
C LEU A 166 3.77 4.07 10.32
N ARG A 167 3.36 5.31 10.57
CA ARG A 167 3.95 6.20 11.56
C ARG A 167 3.92 5.66 13.00
N GLU A 168 2.97 4.77 13.33
CA GLU A 168 2.85 4.18 14.67
C GLU A 168 3.87 3.05 14.92
N HIS A 169 4.59 2.60 13.88
CA HIS A 169 5.59 1.55 13.98
C HIS A 169 6.92 2.09 14.50
N GLN A 170 7.11 1.98 15.83
CA GLN A 170 8.30 2.48 16.54
C GLN A 170 9.48 1.50 16.50
N THR A 171 9.27 0.26 16.09
CA THR A 171 10.29 -0.78 16.03
C THR A 171 10.26 -1.55 14.71
N TRP A 172 11.43 -2.08 14.34
CA TRP A 172 11.60 -2.91 13.14
C TRP A 172 10.91 -4.28 13.23
N GLU A 173 10.57 -4.72 14.44
CA GLU A 173 10.03 -6.07 14.66
C GLU A 173 8.71 -6.31 13.92
N ALA A 174 7.80 -5.34 13.97
CA ALA A 174 6.53 -5.41 13.28
C ALA A 174 6.70 -5.28 11.77
N TRP A 175 7.57 -4.37 11.31
CA TRP A 175 7.88 -4.20 9.90
C TRP A 175 8.52 -5.45 9.29
N SER A 176 9.53 -6.03 9.95
CA SER A 176 10.18 -7.26 9.49
C SER A 176 9.18 -8.40 9.35
N ALA A 177 8.24 -8.53 10.28
CA ALA A 177 7.18 -9.54 10.18
C ALA A 177 6.31 -9.32 8.93
N VAL A 178 5.97 -8.08 8.59
CA VAL A 178 5.21 -7.71 7.39
C VAL A 178 6.03 -7.98 6.12
N ALA A 179 7.26 -7.47 6.04
CA ALA A 179 8.13 -7.64 4.88
C ALA A 179 8.38 -9.13 4.56
N HIS A 180 8.61 -9.96 5.58
CA HIS A 180 8.81 -11.39 5.38
C HIS A 180 7.56 -12.12 4.85
N THR A 181 6.36 -11.59 5.02
CA THR A 181 5.14 -12.24 4.49
C THR A 181 5.02 -12.14 2.97
N THR A 182 5.69 -11.19 2.35
CA THR A 182 5.66 -10.97 0.89
C THR A 182 6.82 -11.63 0.15
N LEU A 183 7.97 -11.81 0.77
CA LEU A 183 9.19 -12.35 0.14
C LEU A 183 9.02 -13.73 -0.54
N ALA A 184 8.05 -14.53 -0.11
CA ALA A 184 7.84 -15.88 -0.62
C ALA A 184 7.02 -15.94 -1.92
N ARG A 185 6.49 -14.82 -2.41
CA ARG A 185 5.58 -14.78 -3.56
C ARG A 185 6.00 -13.71 -4.57
N SER A 186 6.32 -14.14 -5.78
CA SER A 186 6.57 -13.21 -6.91
C SER A 186 5.32 -12.37 -7.19
N GLY A 187 5.50 -11.06 -7.37
CA GLY A 187 4.44 -10.10 -7.63
C GLY A 187 3.61 -9.70 -6.40
N SER A 188 4.09 -10.02 -5.19
CA SER A 188 3.51 -9.52 -3.95
C SER A 188 3.88 -8.07 -3.71
N GLN A 189 3.03 -7.35 -2.98
CA GLN A 189 3.25 -5.96 -2.61
C GLN A 189 2.91 -5.69 -1.13
N VAL A 190 3.70 -4.82 -0.50
CA VAL A 190 3.33 -4.14 0.75
C VAL A 190 2.94 -2.71 0.42
N TRP A 191 1.73 -2.31 0.77
CA TRP A 191 1.28 -0.93 0.69
C TRP A 191 1.22 -0.35 2.10
N ALA A 192 2.22 0.45 2.44
CA ALA A 192 2.38 1.07 3.74
C ALA A 192 1.94 2.54 3.67
N ALA A 193 0.80 2.83 4.28
CA ALA A 193 0.21 4.15 4.23
C ALA A 193 0.36 4.89 5.56
N SER A 194 0.59 6.19 5.49
CA SER A 194 0.75 7.03 6.67
C SER A 194 0.34 8.48 6.41
N ASN A 195 0.06 9.18 7.50
CA ASN A 195 0.18 10.63 7.55
C ASN A 195 1.61 11.00 7.96
N ALA A 196 1.91 12.29 8.10
CA ALA A 196 3.17 12.74 8.66
C ALA A 196 3.44 12.04 10.01
N GLY A 197 4.66 11.57 10.17
CA GLY A 197 5.16 10.96 11.41
C GLY A 197 5.73 11.98 12.37
N ASP A 198 6.20 11.49 13.50
CA ASP A 198 6.96 12.23 14.48
C ASP A 198 8.32 11.54 14.76
N ARG A 199 9.04 11.99 15.78
CA ARG A 199 10.36 11.44 16.14
C ARG A 199 10.32 9.96 16.56
N SER A 200 9.17 9.43 16.96
CA SER A 200 8.99 8.02 17.33
C SER A 200 8.69 7.11 16.12
N SER A 201 8.38 7.68 14.97
CA SER A 201 8.03 6.98 13.73
C SER A 201 9.28 6.41 13.03
N VAL A 202 10.01 5.52 13.70
CA VAL A 202 11.35 5.04 13.29
C VAL A 202 11.31 4.35 11.92
N VAL A 203 10.32 3.48 11.68
CA VAL A 203 10.22 2.73 10.42
C VAL A 203 9.88 3.67 9.27
N LEU A 204 8.88 4.55 9.46
CA LEU A 204 8.52 5.55 8.45
C LEU A 204 9.69 6.46 8.11
N ALA A 205 10.40 6.97 9.13
CA ALA A 205 11.54 7.87 8.92
C ALA A 205 12.64 7.19 8.08
N HIS A 206 12.94 5.92 8.34
CA HIS A 206 13.96 5.20 7.60
C HIS A 206 13.53 4.90 6.15
N LEU A 207 12.33 4.37 5.93
CA LEU A 207 11.85 4.10 4.57
C LEU A 207 11.77 5.38 3.74
N ARG A 208 11.33 6.48 4.36
CA ARG A 208 11.31 7.79 3.72
C ARG A 208 12.71 8.26 3.38
N MET A 209 13.64 8.18 4.32
CA MET A 209 15.05 8.56 4.11
C MET A 209 15.69 7.74 2.98
N THR A 210 15.54 6.41 2.99
CA THR A 210 16.08 5.52 1.95
C THR A 210 15.54 5.91 0.57
N ALA A 211 14.24 6.12 0.45
CA ALA A 211 13.62 6.52 -0.82
C ALA A 211 14.05 7.93 -1.26
N HIS A 212 14.19 8.89 -0.33
CA HIS A 212 14.66 10.24 -0.65
C HIS A 212 16.12 10.24 -1.11
N ILE A 213 17.00 9.44 -0.49
CA ILE A 213 18.39 9.29 -0.93
C ILE A 213 18.43 8.78 -2.37
N ALA A 214 17.65 7.77 -2.71
CA ALA A 214 17.55 7.25 -4.09
C ALA A 214 17.05 8.31 -5.11
N LEU A 215 16.36 9.35 -4.65
CA LEU A 215 15.87 10.47 -5.44
C LEU A 215 16.80 11.73 -5.42
N GLY A 216 18.01 11.60 -4.86
CA GLY A 216 18.94 12.73 -4.72
C GLY A 216 18.67 13.60 -3.50
N ASP A 217 17.99 13.07 -2.49
CA ASP A 217 17.69 13.67 -1.19
C ASP A 217 17.04 15.07 -1.28
N PRO A 218 15.88 15.20 -1.91
CA PRO A 218 15.24 16.49 -2.17
C PRO A 218 14.94 17.32 -0.90
N ASP A 219 14.87 16.68 0.27
CA ASP A 219 14.55 17.31 1.55
C ASP A 219 15.74 17.39 2.51
N GLY A 220 16.93 16.91 2.12
CA GLY A 220 18.12 16.90 2.96
C GLY A 220 18.00 15.96 4.18
N LEU A 221 17.29 14.85 4.05
CA LEU A 221 17.01 13.91 5.15
C LEU A 221 18.25 13.12 5.60
N ALA A 222 19.21 12.94 4.70
CA ALA A 222 20.47 12.24 4.99
C ALA A 222 21.40 13.07 5.89
N GLY A 223 21.15 14.37 6.04
CA GLY A 223 21.94 15.25 6.92
C GLY A 223 23.34 15.57 6.42
N GLY A 224 23.67 15.24 5.18
CA GLY A 224 24.96 15.51 4.52
C GLY A 224 24.90 15.18 3.03
N GLU A 225 25.99 15.52 2.30
CA GLU A 225 26.12 15.07 0.92
C GLU A 225 26.30 13.54 0.90
N VAL A 226 25.35 12.86 0.30
CA VAL A 226 25.47 11.43 0.00
C VAL A 226 26.26 11.31 -1.31
N ALA A 227 27.39 10.61 -1.28
CA ALA A 227 28.20 10.46 -2.48
C ALA A 227 27.41 9.65 -3.55
N PRO A 228 27.54 9.98 -4.85
CA PRO A 228 26.79 9.32 -5.92
C PRO A 228 26.97 7.79 -5.96
N ASP A 229 28.09 7.27 -5.52
CA ASP A 229 28.38 5.85 -5.38
C ASP A 229 27.66 5.20 -4.20
N GLU A 230 27.48 5.92 -3.09
CA GLU A 230 26.67 5.47 -1.96
C GLU A 230 25.17 5.43 -2.28
N ILE A 231 24.67 6.34 -3.14
CA ILE A 231 23.28 6.34 -3.61
C ILE A 231 22.97 5.01 -4.31
N GLY A 232 23.86 4.52 -5.15
CA GLY A 232 23.67 3.26 -5.88
C GLY A 232 23.61 2.03 -4.98
N GLU A 233 24.32 2.02 -3.84
CA GLU A 233 24.30 0.91 -2.87
C GLU A 233 23.07 0.95 -1.94
N LEU A 234 22.50 2.14 -1.71
CA LEU A 234 21.34 2.35 -0.85
C LEU A 234 20.01 2.36 -1.61
N ALA A 235 20.04 2.48 -2.95
CA ALA A 235 18.85 2.55 -3.78
C ALA A 235 18.17 1.18 -3.86
N ASP A 236 17.03 1.06 -3.22
CA ASP A 236 16.12 -0.06 -3.40
C ASP A 236 15.12 0.28 -4.52
N GLU A 237 15.35 -0.24 -5.72
CA GLU A 237 14.48 -0.01 -6.89
C GLU A 237 13.07 -0.59 -6.71
N SER A 238 12.89 -1.51 -5.77
CA SER A 238 11.60 -2.11 -5.42
C SER A 238 10.81 -1.27 -4.41
N LEU A 239 11.41 -0.20 -3.85
CA LEU A 239 10.78 0.73 -2.94
C LEU A 239 10.23 1.96 -3.70
N GLY A 240 8.91 2.09 -3.77
CA GLY A 240 8.24 3.28 -4.29
C GLY A 240 7.80 4.20 -3.16
N ILE A 241 8.11 5.51 -3.26
CA ILE A 241 7.55 6.53 -2.38
C ILE A 241 6.64 7.46 -3.16
N PHE A 242 5.52 7.83 -2.53
CA PHE A 242 4.54 8.79 -3.07
C PHE A 242 4.09 9.69 -1.93
N GLU A 243 4.56 10.94 -1.95
CA GLU A 243 4.50 11.83 -0.80
C GLU A 243 3.82 13.16 -1.14
N TRP A 244 2.62 13.36 -0.61
CA TRP A 244 1.90 14.64 -0.60
C TRP A 244 2.18 15.36 0.71
N SER A 245 3.31 16.00 0.80
CA SER A 245 3.77 16.73 1.98
C SER A 245 4.08 18.19 1.63
N ALA A 246 4.13 19.04 2.65
CA ALA A 246 4.68 20.38 2.51
C ALA A 246 6.21 20.29 2.37
N ALA A 247 6.80 21.27 1.66
CA ALA A 247 8.25 21.37 1.58
C ALA A 247 8.85 21.72 2.97
N PRO A 248 10.09 21.31 3.27
CA PRO A 248 10.75 21.71 4.49
C PRO A 248 10.73 23.24 4.68
N GLY A 249 10.40 23.70 5.88
CA GLY A 249 10.31 25.12 6.22
C GLY A 249 9.06 25.84 5.73
N SER A 250 8.09 25.15 5.10
CA SER A 250 6.79 25.73 4.80
C SER A 250 6.07 26.14 6.07
N ALA A 251 5.42 27.31 6.07
CA ALA A 251 4.51 27.69 7.13
C ALA A 251 3.34 26.67 7.17
N LEU A 252 2.98 26.21 8.35
CA LEU A 252 1.74 25.49 8.57
C LEU A 252 0.65 26.55 8.63
N ASP A 253 -0.09 26.72 7.56
CA ASP A 253 -1.33 27.47 7.60
C ASP A 253 -2.34 26.64 8.40
N ASP A 254 -2.91 27.26 9.44
CA ASP A 254 -3.92 26.66 10.35
C ASP A 254 -5.21 26.24 9.63
#